data_23393ebb22dae9ff066a5a73aca73fe8
#
_entry.id   23393ebb22dae9ff066a5a73aca73fe8
#
_cell.length_a   1.000
_cell.length_b   1.000
_cell.length_c   1.000
_cell.angle_alpha   90.00
_cell.angle_beta   90.00
_cell.angle_gamma   90.00
#
_symmetry.space_group_name_H-M   'P 1'
#
loop_
_entity.id
_entity.type
_entity.pdbx_description
1 polymer ?
#
loop_
_entity_poly.entity_id
_entity_poly.type
_entity_poly.pdbx_seq_one_letter_code
_entity_poly.pdbx_strand_id
1 'polypeptide(L)'
;MSPLLIGGAVTVALVVAVVIGLRMEGGEGDQGTPEAASAVDHVDAEQREWGQALARRNADDPMALGSEDAPVVLVAYSDFACPYCASWAQETQPELVERYVDSGDLRIEWREFPYLGDLSTTLSLGAAAAGKQEAFWEYQEAVFAQQDELKSADDPDAILDGIVADLGLDADRFQEDLDAERTSIEVGHDFVEGQQIGVSATPAFIVNGDPIMGAQPLDVFVKSVDTALAAAGE
;
A
#
# COMPACT_ATOMS: atom_id res chain seq x y z
N MET A 1 -56.64 42.42 3.97
CA MET A 1 -55.83 43.66 3.81
C MET A 1 -54.41 43.25 3.56
N SER A 2 -54.04 43.33 2.28
CA SER A 2 -52.63 43.32 1.88
C SER A 2 -51.99 44.63 2.21
N PRO A 3 -50.65 44.83 2.23
CA PRO A 3 -49.79 44.67 1.07
C PRO A 3 -48.36 44.13 1.35
N LEU A 4 -47.79 43.54 0.33
CA LEU A 4 -46.73 44.02 -0.60
C LEU A 4 -45.31 44.06 -0.04
N LEU A 5 -44.48 43.15 -0.62
CA LEU A 5 -43.42 43.31 -1.60
C LEU A 5 -42.10 43.92 -1.09
N ILE A 6 -40.99 43.28 -1.44
CA ILE A 6 -39.90 43.63 -2.37
C ILE A 6 -38.79 42.62 -2.01
N GLY A 7 -38.30 41.69 -2.75
CA GLY A 7 -37.69 41.75 -4.07
C GLY A 7 -36.22 42.21 -3.96
N GLY A 8 -35.26 41.26 -3.96
CA GLY A 8 -33.85 41.59 -4.00
C GLY A 8 -33.04 40.37 -4.49
N ALA A 9 -33.07 40.14 -5.81
CA ALA A 9 -32.15 39.22 -6.47
C ALA A 9 -30.79 39.90 -6.59
N VAL A 10 -29.78 39.34 -5.91
CA VAL A 10 -28.37 39.73 -6.15
C VAL A 10 -27.79 38.74 -7.14
N THR A 11 -27.75 39.17 -8.40
CA THR A 11 -26.99 38.51 -9.47
C THR A 11 -25.54 38.87 -9.30
N VAL A 12 -24.71 37.89 -8.89
CA VAL A 12 -23.26 37.99 -8.98
C VAL A 12 -22.83 37.57 -10.39
N ALA A 13 -22.49 38.56 -11.21
CA ALA A 13 -21.91 38.36 -12.52
C ALA A 13 -20.42 38.00 -12.36
N LEU A 14 -20.06 36.76 -12.70
CA LEU A 14 -18.69 36.29 -12.83
C LEU A 14 -18.15 36.77 -14.19
N VAL A 15 -17.25 37.75 -14.19
CA VAL A 15 -16.52 38.19 -15.38
C VAL A 15 -15.33 37.24 -15.54
N VAL A 16 -15.43 36.32 -16.46
CA VAL A 16 -14.28 35.52 -16.95
C VAL A 16 -13.65 36.30 -18.08
N ALA A 17 -12.50 36.92 -17.82
CA ALA A 17 -11.67 37.52 -18.85
C ALA A 17 -10.85 36.45 -19.54
N VAL A 18 -11.29 36.01 -20.73
CA VAL A 18 -10.49 35.16 -21.63
C VAL A 18 -9.58 36.09 -22.42
N VAL A 19 -8.29 36.08 -22.09
CA VAL A 19 -7.25 36.69 -22.93
C VAL A 19 -6.80 35.66 -23.95
N ILE A 20 -7.33 35.70 -25.15
CA ILE A 20 -6.84 34.98 -26.30
C ILE A 20 -5.67 35.75 -26.91
N GLY A 21 -4.47 35.35 -26.62
CA GLY A 21 -3.26 35.80 -27.32
C GLY A 21 -2.93 34.85 -28.47
N LEU A 22 -3.38 35.22 -29.68
CA LEU A 22 -2.89 34.56 -30.91
C LEU A 22 -1.41 34.94 -31.16
N ARG A 23 -0.52 33.96 -31.04
CA ARG A 23 0.73 33.97 -31.76
C ARG A 23 0.83 32.69 -32.56
N MET A 24 0.68 32.82 -33.87
CA MET A 24 1.11 31.83 -34.85
C MET A 24 2.60 32.04 -35.06
N GLU A 25 3.39 31.03 -34.68
CA GLU A 25 4.68 30.76 -35.31
C GLU A 25 4.85 29.25 -35.37
N GLY A 26 5.09 28.77 -36.59
CA GLY A 26 5.20 27.36 -36.90
C GLY A 26 6.50 26.75 -36.38
N GLY A 27 6.37 25.55 -35.82
CA GLY A 27 7.46 24.68 -35.48
C GLY A 27 6.92 23.25 -35.53
N GLU A 28 7.47 22.46 -36.46
CA GLU A 28 7.18 21.02 -36.56
C GLU A 28 7.47 20.37 -35.22
N GLY A 29 6.42 19.80 -34.64
CA GLY A 29 6.46 19.20 -33.31
C GLY A 29 6.78 17.73 -33.38
N ASP A 30 7.77 17.39 -32.67
CA ASP A 30 8.01 16.08 -32.08
C ASP A 30 6.80 15.71 -31.19
N GLN A 31 6.06 14.67 -31.58
CA GLN A 31 5.06 14.04 -30.73
C GLN A 31 5.80 13.13 -29.75
N GLY A 32 6.41 13.74 -28.74
CA GLY A 32 6.87 13.05 -27.55
C GLY A 32 5.69 12.33 -26.93
N THR A 33 5.73 10.99 -26.90
CA THR A 33 4.93 10.17 -25.98
C THR A 33 4.94 10.83 -24.61
N PRO A 34 3.81 10.92 -23.89
CA PRO A 34 3.84 11.40 -22.52
C PRO A 34 4.73 10.43 -21.72
N GLU A 35 5.93 10.90 -21.43
CA GLU A 35 6.80 10.31 -20.42
C GLU A 35 5.96 10.21 -19.16
N ALA A 36 5.70 8.98 -18.73
CA ALA A 36 5.02 8.71 -17.48
C ALA A 36 5.77 9.53 -16.41
N ALA A 37 5.14 10.57 -15.92
CA ALA A 37 5.69 11.42 -14.91
C ALA A 37 6.09 10.50 -13.75
N SER A 38 7.39 10.35 -13.54
CA SER A 38 7.94 9.73 -12.35
C SER A 38 7.44 10.58 -11.18
N ALA A 39 6.37 10.09 -10.53
CA ALA A 39 5.83 10.69 -9.34
C ALA A 39 6.74 10.39 -8.13
N VAL A 40 7.99 10.81 -8.24
CA VAL A 40 8.85 11.07 -7.09
C VAL A 40 9.00 12.58 -7.07
N ASP A 41 7.92 13.27 -6.68
CA ASP A 41 8.03 14.65 -6.24
C ASP A 41 9.01 14.68 -5.07
N HIS A 42 9.92 15.62 -5.10
CA HIS A 42 10.99 15.77 -4.13
C HIS A 42 10.44 15.81 -2.71
N VAL A 43 10.51 14.65 -2.05
CA VAL A 43 10.28 14.56 -0.61
C VAL A 43 11.38 15.36 0.06
N ASP A 44 11.04 16.34 0.88
CA ASP A 44 12.03 17.11 1.61
C ASP A 44 12.72 16.27 2.70
N ALA A 45 13.82 16.80 3.24
CA ALA A 45 14.62 16.05 4.22
C ALA A 45 13.84 15.69 5.49
N GLU A 46 12.92 16.55 5.94
CA GLU A 46 12.09 16.33 7.13
C GLU A 46 11.07 15.20 6.88
N GLN A 47 10.43 15.20 5.71
CA GLN A 47 9.51 14.13 5.31
C GLN A 47 10.23 12.78 5.17
N ARG A 48 11.46 12.79 4.65
CA ARG A 48 12.25 11.56 4.54
C ARG A 48 12.67 11.02 5.91
N GLU A 49 13.15 11.87 6.82
CA GLU A 49 13.48 11.49 8.20
C GLU A 49 12.25 10.89 8.92
N TRP A 50 11.11 11.53 8.74
CA TRP A 50 9.87 11.02 9.28
C TRP A 50 9.46 9.67 8.66
N GLY A 51 9.55 9.51 7.34
CA GLY A 51 9.26 8.24 6.67
C GLY A 51 10.22 7.11 7.08
N GLN A 52 11.48 7.43 7.38
CA GLN A 52 12.43 6.46 7.94
C GLN A 52 12.01 5.98 9.34
N ALA A 53 11.37 6.84 10.13
CA ALA A 53 10.89 6.49 11.47
C ALA A 53 9.70 5.51 11.46
N LEU A 54 9.09 5.24 10.30
CA LEU A 54 8.03 4.22 10.15
C LEU A 54 8.57 2.79 10.17
N ALA A 55 9.85 2.59 9.91
CA ALA A 55 10.49 1.29 10.00
C ALA A 55 10.56 0.82 11.45
N ARG A 56 9.85 -0.25 11.78
CA ARG A 56 9.78 -0.79 13.15
C ARG A 56 10.98 -1.62 13.53
N ARG A 57 11.61 -2.28 12.57
CA ARG A 57 12.82 -3.12 12.73
C ARG A 57 12.72 -4.12 13.88
N ASN A 58 11.53 -4.67 14.12
CA ASN A 58 11.35 -5.72 15.12
C ASN A 58 11.93 -7.03 14.61
N ALA A 59 12.83 -7.65 15.39
CA ALA A 59 13.46 -8.92 15.00
C ALA A 59 12.45 -10.06 14.81
N ASP A 60 11.44 -10.11 15.68
CA ASP A 60 10.45 -11.18 15.74
C ASP A 60 9.11 -10.79 15.04
N ASP A 61 9.14 -9.83 14.12
CA ASP A 61 7.95 -9.42 13.37
C ASP A 61 7.61 -10.46 12.31
N PRO A 62 6.50 -11.23 12.45
CA PRO A 62 6.13 -12.24 11.46
C PRO A 62 5.71 -11.65 10.11
N MET A 63 5.41 -10.35 10.09
CA MET A 63 5.00 -9.60 8.90
C MET A 63 6.19 -8.88 8.24
N ALA A 64 7.42 -9.28 8.58
CA ALA A 64 8.62 -8.74 7.99
C ALA A 64 9.48 -9.82 7.32
N LEU A 65 10.08 -9.48 6.17
CA LEU A 65 11.10 -10.27 5.47
C LEU A 65 12.45 -9.55 5.53
N GLY A 66 13.50 -10.31 5.79
CA GLY A 66 14.87 -9.78 5.83
C GLY A 66 15.33 -9.33 7.22
N SER A 67 16.61 -8.99 7.30
CA SER A 67 17.28 -8.63 8.54
C SER A 67 16.75 -7.34 9.16
N GLU A 68 16.65 -7.28 10.48
CA GLU A 68 16.38 -6.04 11.21
C GLU A 68 17.47 -4.97 10.99
N ASP A 69 18.69 -5.41 10.68
CA ASP A 69 19.85 -4.56 10.41
C ASP A 69 20.00 -4.16 8.93
N ALA A 70 19.08 -4.57 8.04
CA ALA A 70 19.15 -4.23 6.62
C ALA A 70 19.25 -2.70 6.44
N PRO A 71 20.17 -2.20 5.58
CA PRO A 71 20.35 -0.76 5.38
C PRO A 71 19.12 -0.08 4.78
N VAL A 72 18.31 -0.82 4.03
CA VAL A 72 17.09 -0.30 3.42
C VAL A 72 15.87 -1.02 3.99
N VAL A 73 14.81 -0.25 4.31
CA VAL A 73 13.49 -0.78 4.69
C VAL A 73 12.44 -0.28 3.71
N LEU A 74 11.66 -1.22 3.18
CA LEU A 74 10.44 -0.97 2.42
C LEU A 74 9.25 -1.27 3.32
N VAL A 75 8.50 -0.25 3.71
CA VAL A 75 7.21 -0.39 4.41
C VAL A 75 6.11 -0.46 3.36
N ALA A 76 5.29 -1.52 3.39
CA ALA A 76 4.24 -1.79 2.40
C ALA A 76 2.85 -1.76 3.05
N TYR A 77 2.07 -0.71 2.80
CA TYR A 77 0.65 -0.65 3.15
C TYR A 77 -0.18 -1.35 2.09
N SER A 78 -0.87 -2.40 2.46
CA SER A 78 -1.52 -3.30 1.51
C SER A 78 -2.86 -3.82 2.02
N ASP A 79 -3.71 -4.24 1.07
CA ASP A 79 -5.05 -4.77 1.30
C ASP A 79 -5.22 -6.08 0.53
N PHE A 80 -5.61 -7.14 1.21
CA PHE A 80 -5.77 -8.47 0.61
C PHE A 80 -6.88 -8.54 -0.45
N ALA A 81 -7.86 -7.65 -0.44
CA ALA A 81 -8.87 -7.57 -1.49
C ALA A 81 -8.46 -6.67 -2.67
N CYS A 82 -7.32 -5.97 -2.61
CA CYS A 82 -6.86 -5.10 -3.67
C CYS A 82 -6.14 -5.88 -4.80
N PRO A 83 -6.60 -5.80 -6.06
CA PRO A 83 -5.98 -6.54 -7.16
C PRO A 83 -4.55 -6.04 -7.48
N TYR A 84 -4.27 -4.76 -7.26
CA TYR A 84 -2.91 -4.22 -7.45
C TYR A 84 -1.95 -4.68 -6.36
N CYS A 85 -2.45 -4.96 -5.14
CA CYS A 85 -1.65 -5.58 -4.08
C CYS A 85 -1.28 -7.01 -4.44
N ALA A 86 -2.24 -7.78 -4.98
CA ALA A 86 -1.98 -9.12 -5.48
C ALA A 86 -0.93 -9.13 -6.62
N SER A 87 -1.07 -8.22 -7.60
CA SER A 87 -0.09 -8.11 -8.70
C SER A 87 1.31 -7.79 -8.18
N TRP A 88 1.45 -6.84 -7.24
CA TRP A 88 2.75 -6.53 -6.65
C TRP A 88 3.34 -7.72 -5.87
N ALA A 89 2.53 -8.39 -5.06
CA ALA A 89 2.98 -9.52 -4.25
C ALA A 89 3.40 -10.72 -5.11
N GLN A 90 2.76 -10.94 -6.26
CA GLN A 90 3.04 -12.06 -7.15
C GLN A 90 4.16 -11.79 -8.16
N GLU A 91 4.34 -10.53 -8.59
CA GLU A 91 5.24 -10.18 -9.70
C GLU A 91 6.49 -9.42 -9.22
N THR A 92 6.35 -8.49 -8.27
CA THR A 92 7.42 -7.58 -7.86
C THR A 92 8.11 -8.03 -6.58
N GLN A 93 7.34 -8.43 -5.58
CA GLN A 93 7.89 -8.84 -4.27
C GLN A 93 8.91 -9.98 -4.38
N PRO A 94 8.68 -11.08 -5.14
CA PRO A 94 9.66 -12.16 -5.27
C PRO A 94 11.00 -11.70 -5.84
N GLU A 95 10.96 -10.81 -6.84
CA GLU A 95 12.15 -10.24 -7.45
C GLU A 95 12.96 -9.35 -6.48
N LEU A 96 12.26 -8.61 -5.60
CA LEU A 96 12.92 -7.83 -4.56
C LEU A 96 13.51 -8.71 -3.46
N VAL A 97 12.85 -9.82 -3.14
CA VAL A 97 13.35 -10.80 -2.17
C VAL A 97 14.64 -11.42 -2.71
N GLU A 98 14.64 -11.95 -3.92
CA GLU A 98 15.83 -12.58 -4.53
C GLU A 98 17.01 -11.61 -4.67
N ARG A 99 16.74 -10.36 -5.04
CA ARG A 99 17.80 -9.37 -5.33
C ARG A 99 18.40 -8.74 -4.08
N TYR A 100 17.60 -8.46 -3.06
CA TYR A 100 18.00 -7.57 -1.97
C TYR A 100 17.73 -8.14 -0.58
N VAL A 101 16.62 -8.89 -0.38
CA VAL A 101 16.34 -9.45 0.95
C VAL A 101 17.30 -10.59 1.27
N ASP A 102 17.54 -11.48 0.30
CA ASP A 102 18.44 -12.62 0.45
C ASP A 102 19.91 -12.20 0.66
N SER A 103 20.31 -11.02 0.12
CA SER A 103 21.64 -10.44 0.36
C SER A 103 21.73 -9.69 1.69
N GLY A 104 20.63 -9.42 2.37
CA GLY A 104 20.56 -8.63 3.60
C GLY A 104 20.52 -7.13 3.38
N ASP A 105 20.35 -6.66 2.15
CA ASP A 105 20.34 -5.25 1.78
C ASP A 105 18.98 -4.59 1.98
N LEU A 106 17.90 -5.38 1.94
CA LEU A 106 16.52 -4.90 2.07
C LEU A 106 15.78 -5.68 3.16
N ARG A 107 14.99 -4.96 3.93
CA ARG A 107 13.90 -5.49 4.76
C ARG A 107 12.58 -5.02 4.20
N ILE A 108 11.61 -5.91 4.07
CA ILE A 108 10.23 -5.57 3.72
C ILE A 108 9.40 -5.71 4.99
N GLU A 109 8.66 -4.67 5.35
CA GLU A 109 7.73 -4.66 6.48
C GLU A 109 6.31 -4.41 5.98
N TRP A 110 5.44 -5.39 6.16
CA TRP A 110 4.03 -5.28 5.80
C TRP A 110 3.26 -4.47 6.83
N ARG A 111 2.26 -3.74 6.35
CA ARG A 111 1.26 -3.01 7.15
C ARG A 111 -0.12 -3.32 6.62
N GLU A 112 -1.00 -3.75 7.49
CA GLU A 112 -2.39 -4.00 7.15
C GLU A 112 -3.14 -2.69 6.88
N PHE A 113 -3.73 -2.59 5.69
CA PHE A 113 -4.53 -1.42 5.32
C PHE A 113 -5.87 -1.84 4.69
N PRO A 114 -6.76 -2.55 5.46
CA PRO A 114 -8.03 -3.07 4.97
C PRO A 114 -9.06 -1.95 4.77
N TYR A 115 -9.17 -1.39 3.56
CA TYR A 115 -10.10 -0.30 3.27
C TYR A 115 -11.17 -0.64 2.24
N LEU A 116 -11.12 -1.82 1.62
CA LEU A 116 -12.05 -2.24 0.57
C LEU A 116 -13.29 -2.99 1.09
N GLY A 117 -13.54 -2.95 2.39
CA GLY A 117 -14.75 -3.51 3.01
C GLY A 117 -14.51 -4.72 3.90
N ASP A 118 -15.61 -5.44 4.21
CA ASP A 118 -15.60 -6.51 5.23
C ASP A 118 -14.63 -7.64 4.88
N LEU A 119 -14.58 -8.06 3.61
CA LEU A 119 -13.65 -9.09 3.17
C LEU A 119 -12.19 -8.67 3.43
N SER A 120 -11.81 -7.43 3.11
CA SER A 120 -10.47 -6.92 3.42
C SER A 120 -10.14 -7.07 4.90
N THR A 121 -11.09 -6.71 5.77
CA THR A 121 -10.92 -6.80 7.21
C THR A 121 -10.75 -8.26 7.65
N THR A 122 -11.60 -9.18 7.19
CA THR A 122 -11.51 -10.61 7.51
C THR A 122 -10.16 -11.19 7.07
N LEU A 123 -9.72 -10.88 5.84
CA LEU A 123 -8.45 -11.38 5.32
C LEU A 123 -7.24 -10.84 6.09
N SER A 124 -7.26 -9.56 6.50
CA SER A 124 -6.21 -8.95 7.32
C SER A 124 -6.14 -9.55 8.73
N LEU A 125 -7.29 -9.81 9.34
CA LEU A 125 -7.34 -10.51 10.65
C LEU A 125 -6.79 -11.93 10.52
N GLY A 126 -7.14 -12.63 9.44
CA GLY A 126 -6.61 -13.96 9.14
C GLY A 126 -5.09 -13.95 8.91
N ALA A 127 -4.56 -12.95 8.22
CA ALA A 127 -3.12 -12.79 8.02
C ALA A 127 -2.38 -12.59 9.36
N ALA A 128 -2.91 -11.75 10.24
CA ALA A 128 -2.36 -11.57 11.58
C ALA A 128 -2.45 -12.84 12.42
N ALA A 129 -3.54 -13.63 12.30
CA ALA A 129 -3.67 -14.92 12.97
C ALA A 129 -2.68 -15.97 12.44
N ALA A 130 -2.47 -16.03 11.12
CA ALA A 130 -1.47 -16.88 10.49
C ALA A 130 -0.05 -16.47 10.91
N GLY A 131 0.22 -15.17 11.01
CA GLY A 131 1.51 -14.64 11.49
C GLY A 131 1.84 -15.11 12.91
N LYS A 132 0.85 -15.25 13.81
CA LYS A 132 1.04 -15.81 15.16
C LYS A 132 1.38 -17.31 15.15
N GLN A 133 1.28 -17.96 13.99
CA GLN A 133 1.71 -19.32 13.72
C GLN A 133 2.91 -19.39 12.76
N GLU A 134 3.62 -18.26 12.58
CA GLU A 134 4.81 -18.12 11.75
C GLU A 134 4.56 -18.38 10.24
N ALA A 135 3.32 -18.17 9.76
CA ALA A 135 2.88 -18.48 8.39
C ALA A 135 2.23 -17.27 7.69
N PHE A 136 2.65 -16.04 8.02
CA PHE A 136 2.10 -14.83 7.41
C PHE A 136 2.32 -14.80 5.89
N TRP A 137 3.52 -15.11 5.43
CA TRP A 137 3.89 -14.97 4.03
C TRP A 137 3.30 -16.09 3.17
N GLU A 138 3.21 -17.29 3.70
CA GLU A 138 2.52 -18.41 3.07
C GLU A 138 1.00 -18.14 2.95
N TYR A 139 0.42 -17.54 3.99
CA TYR A 139 -0.98 -17.10 3.96
C TYR A 139 -1.18 -15.98 2.93
N GLN A 140 -0.30 -14.97 2.89
CA GLN A 140 -0.33 -13.91 1.90
C GLN A 140 -0.35 -14.47 0.47
N GLU A 141 0.57 -15.38 0.16
CA GLU A 141 0.66 -16.02 -1.15
C GLU A 141 -0.63 -16.78 -1.50
N ALA A 142 -1.13 -17.60 -0.57
CA ALA A 142 -2.33 -18.41 -0.78
C ALA A 142 -3.59 -17.57 -0.97
N VAL A 143 -3.76 -16.50 -0.19
CA VAL A 143 -4.90 -15.58 -0.32
C VAL A 143 -4.84 -14.81 -1.63
N PHE A 144 -3.69 -14.26 -2.02
CA PHE A 144 -3.57 -13.57 -3.29
C PHE A 144 -3.72 -14.50 -4.50
N ALA A 145 -3.29 -15.74 -4.40
CA ALA A 145 -3.51 -16.74 -5.45
C ALA A 145 -5.01 -17.06 -5.67
N GLN A 146 -5.82 -16.96 -4.62
CA GLN A 146 -7.26 -17.23 -4.65
C GLN A 146 -8.13 -15.96 -4.55
N GLN A 147 -7.55 -14.77 -4.74
CA GLN A 147 -8.23 -13.50 -4.51
C GLN A 147 -9.52 -13.34 -5.30
N ASP A 148 -9.53 -13.71 -6.58
CA ASP A 148 -10.72 -13.58 -7.44
C ASP A 148 -11.83 -14.54 -6.99
N GLU A 149 -11.47 -15.74 -6.52
CA GLU A 149 -12.42 -16.71 -5.98
C GLU A 149 -13.00 -16.21 -4.66
N LEU A 150 -12.18 -15.74 -3.73
CA LEU A 150 -12.59 -15.14 -2.46
C LEU A 150 -13.55 -13.96 -2.66
N LYS A 151 -13.29 -13.10 -3.64
CA LYS A 151 -14.14 -11.92 -3.95
C LYS A 151 -15.47 -12.26 -4.60
N SER A 152 -15.56 -13.39 -5.27
CA SER A 152 -16.77 -13.83 -6.01
C SER A 152 -17.56 -14.92 -5.28
N ALA A 153 -17.03 -15.50 -4.21
CA ALA A 153 -17.66 -16.57 -3.48
C ALA A 153 -18.90 -16.10 -2.71
N ASP A 154 -19.91 -16.95 -2.66
CA ASP A 154 -21.07 -16.77 -1.75
C ASP A 154 -20.66 -17.02 -0.28
N ASP A 155 -19.62 -17.82 -0.06
CA ASP A 155 -19.06 -18.18 1.24
C ASP A 155 -17.53 -18.14 1.18
N PRO A 156 -16.91 -16.97 1.38
CA PRO A 156 -15.46 -16.83 1.38
C PRO A 156 -14.81 -17.51 2.60
N ASP A 157 -15.52 -17.72 3.69
CA ASP A 157 -14.99 -18.35 4.89
C ASP A 157 -14.63 -19.82 4.61
N ALA A 158 -15.41 -20.52 3.78
CA ALA A 158 -15.07 -21.89 3.38
C ALA A 158 -13.76 -21.98 2.57
N ILE A 159 -13.43 -20.95 1.81
CA ILE A 159 -12.16 -20.86 1.08
C ILE A 159 -11.00 -20.60 2.07
N LEU A 160 -11.21 -19.72 3.04
CA LEU A 160 -10.24 -19.44 4.09
C LEU A 160 -9.95 -20.68 4.94
N ASP A 161 -10.96 -21.44 5.31
CA ASP A 161 -10.80 -22.72 6.02
C ASP A 161 -9.95 -23.70 5.20
N GLY A 162 -10.14 -23.72 3.88
CA GLY A 162 -9.31 -24.50 2.95
C GLY A 162 -7.86 -24.04 2.97
N ILE A 163 -7.59 -22.75 2.89
CA ILE A 163 -6.24 -22.18 2.96
C ILE A 163 -5.57 -22.53 4.30
N VAL A 164 -6.27 -22.36 5.42
CA VAL A 164 -5.78 -22.70 6.77
C VAL A 164 -5.39 -24.18 6.86
N ALA A 165 -6.22 -25.07 6.29
CA ALA A 165 -5.96 -26.51 6.28
C ALA A 165 -4.77 -26.87 5.38
N ASP A 166 -4.67 -26.28 4.18
CA ASP A 166 -3.59 -26.53 3.22
C ASP A 166 -2.22 -26.06 3.74
N LEU A 167 -2.21 -24.95 4.51
CA LEU A 167 -1.02 -24.44 5.19
C LEU A 167 -0.67 -25.24 6.46
N GLY A 168 -1.54 -26.18 6.89
CA GLY A 168 -1.31 -27.00 8.07
C GLY A 168 -1.37 -26.22 9.39
N LEU A 169 -2.06 -25.10 9.41
CA LEU A 169 -2.23 -24.30 10.62
C LEU A 169 -3.18 -24.99 11.60
N ASP A 170 -3.02 -24.70 12.90
CA ASP A 170 -3.98 -25.07 13.91
C ASP A 170 -5.24 -24.22 13.74
N ALA A 171 -6.32 -24.83 13.22
CA ALA A 171 -7.55 -24.13 12.88
C ALA A 171 -8.25 -23.52 14.09
N ASP A 172 -8.24 -24.22 15.25
CA ASP A 172 -8.86 -23.71 16.48
C ASP A 172 -8.11 -22.48 16.98
N ARG A 173 -6.79 -22.53 16.98
CA ARG A 173 -5.94 -21.39 17.33
C ARG A 173 -6.04 -20.24 16.34
N PHE A 174 -6.11 -20.55 15.03
CA PHE A 174 -6.33 -19.55 14.00
C PHE A 174 -7.61 -18.78 14.22
N GLN A 175 -8.72 -19.49 14.48
CA GLN A 175 -10.02 -18.87 14.74
C GLN A 175 -10.02 -18.05 16.05
N GLU A 176 -9.41 -18.58 17.12
CA GLU A 176 -9.24 -17.83 18.38
C GLU A 176 -8.46 -16.54 18.18
N ASP A 177 -7.36 -16.58 17.43
CA ASP A 177 -6.53 -15.42 17.14
C ASP A 177 -7.22 -14.43 16.18
N LEU A 178 -7.98 -14.91 15.20
CA LEU A 178 -8.76 -14.09 14.27
C LEU A 178 -9.84 -13.29 15.02
N ASP A 179 -10.55 -13.92 15.96
CA ASP A 179 -11.62 -13.30 16.74
C ASP A 179 -11.11 -12.44 17.91
N ALA A 180 -9.80 -12.50 18.20
CA ALA A 180 -9.25 -11.82 19.36
C ALA A 180 -9.26 -10.29 19.19
N GLU A 181 -9.76 -9.57 20.21
CA GLU A 181 -9.73 -8.10 20.24
C GLU A 181 -8.33 -7.52 20.00
N ARG A 182 -7.28 -8.17 20.54
CA ARG A 182 -5.88 -7.74 20.32
C ARG A 182 -5.50 -7.76 18.84
N THR A 183 -5.96 -8.74 18.06
CA THR A 183 -5.69 -8.84 16.62
C THR A 183 -6.36 -7.70 15.85
N SER A 184 -7.61 -7.38 16.22
CA SER A 184 -8.32 -6.22 15.67
C SER A 184 -7.61 -4.90 16.00
N ILE A 185 -7.03 -4.78 17.21
CA ILE A 185 -6.27 -3.61 17.62
C ILE A 185 -4.96 -3.50 16.80
N GLU A 186 -4.24 -4.61 16.59
CA GLU A 186 -3.00 -4.67 15.82
C GLU A 186 -3.24 -4.23 14.37
N VAL A 187 -4.21 -4.82 13.69
CA VAL A 187 -4.62 -4.46 12.32
C VAL A 187 -5.12 -3.00 12.25
N GLY A 188 -5.94 -2.59 13.23
CA GLY A 188 -6.44 -1.21 13.32
C GLY A 188 -5.34 -0.19 13.54
N HIS A 189 -4.27 -0.54 14.25
CA HIS A 189 -3.12 0.33 14.46
C HIS A 189 -2.39 0.62 13.15
N ASP A 190 -2.12 -0.39 12.33
CA ASP A 190 -1.49 -0.22 11.02
C ASP A 190 -2.34 0.62 10.08
N PHE A 191 -3.65 0.38 10.07
CA PHE A 191 -4.61 1.16 9.29
C PHE A 191 -4.60 2.64 9.69
N VAL A 192 -4.65 2.94 10.99
CA VAL A 192 -4.62 4.31 11.51
C VAL A 192 -3.27 4.97 11.22
N GLU A 193 -2.16 4.25 11.38
CA GLU A 193 -0.81 4.74 11.02
C GLU A 193 -0.79 5.16 9.54
N GLY A 194 -1.24 4.29 8.64
CA GLY A 194 -1.31 4.59 7.21
C GLY A 194 -2.19 5.82 6.90
N GLN A 195 -3.36 5.94 7.53
CA GLN A 195 -4.21 7.13 7.35
C GLN A 195 -3.53 8.42 7.82
N GLN A 196 -2.84 8.38 8.95
CA GLN A 196 -2.15 9.55 9.50
C GLN A 196 -1.04 10.06 8.58
N ILE A 197 -0.41 9.16 7.83
CA ILE A 197 0.63 9.50 6.86
C ILE A 197 0.09 9.80 5.46
N GLY A 198 -1.24 9.77 5.29
CA GLY A 198 -1.89 10.12 4.03
C GLY A 198 -2.04 8.97 3.04
N VAL A 199 -1.85 7.72 3.45
CA VAL A 199 -2.22 6.56 2.62
C VAL A 199 -3.73 6.60 2.39
N SER A 200 -4.13 6.66 1.13
CA SER A 200 -5.54 6.76 0.71
C SER A 200 -5.92 5.69 -0.31
N ALA A 201 -4.96 4.91 -0.77
CA ALA A 201 -5.14 3.79 -1.69
C ALA A 201 -4.00 2.79 -1.51
N THR A 202 -4.23 1.53 -1.90
CA THR A 202 -3.25 0.45 -1.85
C THR A 202 -2.89 -0.09 -3.24
N PRO A 203 -1.70 -0.64 -3.41
CA PRO A 203 -0.61 -0.63 -2.44
C PRO A 203 0.04 0.76 -2.34
N ALA A 204 0.59 1.10 -1.18
CA ALA A 204 1.44 2.27 -1.00
C ALA A 204 2.72 1.83 -0.26
N PHE A 205 3.86 2.35 -0.70
CA PHE A 205 5.15 1.93 -0.18
C PHE A 205 5.97 3.13 0.25
N ILE A 206 6.87 2.90 1.23
CA ILE A 206 7.86 3.88 1.66
C ILE A 206 9.20 3.17 1.74
N VAL A 207 10.16 3.61 0.91
CA VAL A 207 11.53 3.06 0.86
C VAL A 207 12.47 4.05 1.52
N ASN A 208 12.93 3.77 2.74
CA ASN A 208 13.78 4.68 3.54
C ASN A 208 13.27 6.14 3.52
N GLY A 209 11.96 6.33 3.60
CA GLY A 209 11.31 7.64 3.64
C GLY A 209 10.80 8.15 2.30
N ASP A 210 11.20 7.55 1.17
CA ASP A 210 10.71 7.94 -0.16
C ASP A 210 9.45 7.15 -0.54
N PRO A 211 8.30 7.81 -0.85
CA PRO A 211 7.05 7.12 -1.14
C PRO A 211 6.99 6.59 -2.57
N ILE A 212 6.40 5.42 -2.75
CA ILE A 212 6.01 4.86 -4.05
C ILE A 212 4.52 4.53 -3.98
N MET A 213 3.72 5.11 -4.88
CA MET A 213 2.27 4.92 -4.89
C MET A 213 1.86 3.92 -5.97
N GLY A 214 1.05 2.92 -5.56
CA GLY A 214 0.54 1.88 -6.47
C GLY A 214 1.55 0.80 -6.82
N ALA A 215 1.08 -0.24 -7.50
CA ALA A 215 1.92 -1.32 -8.03
C ALA A 215 2.70 -0.82 -9.26
N GLN A 216 3.74 -0.03 -9.01
CA GLN A 216 4.63 0.46 -10.06
C GLN A 216 5.43 -0.70 -10.67
N PRO A 217 5.97 -0.56 -11.89
CA PRO A 217 6.89 -1.53 -12.47
C PRO A 217 8.11 -1.80 -11.58
N LEU A 218 8.67 -3.00 -11.67
CA LEU A 218 9.81 -3.45 -10.85
C LEU A 218 11.00 -2.49 -10.89
N ASP A 219 11.30 -1.88 -12.03
CA ASP A 219 12.43 -0.96 -12.21
C ASP A 219 12.33 0.30 -11.32
N VAL A 220 11.11 0.74 -10.99
CA VAL A 220 10.87 1.83 -10.04
C VAL A 220 11.34 1.44 -8.64
N PHE A 221 10.98 0.24 -8.18
CA PHE A 221 11.42 -0.29 -6.88
C PHE A 221 12.92 -0.53 -6.84
N VAL A 222 13.48 -1.16 -7.87
CA VAL A 222 14.93 -1.38 -8.00
C VAL A 222 15.68 -0.06 -7.90
N LYS A 223 15.28 0.97 -8.66
CA LYS A 223 15.90 2.28 -8.61
C LYS A 223 15.81 2.93 -7.22
N SER A 224 14.67 2.78 -6.55
CA SER A 224 14.47 3.35 -5.21
C SER A 224 15.38 2.66 -4.18
N VAL A 225 15.43 1.32 -4.19
CA VAL A 225 16.30 0.54 -3.30
C VAL A 225 17.78 0.84 -3.57
N ASP A 226 18.22 0.85 -4.83
CA ASP A 226 19.61 1.16 -5.19
C ASP A 226 20.01 2.56 -4.74
N THR A 227 19.10 3.54 -4.88
CA THR A 227 19.34 4.92 -4.41
C THR A 227 19.48 4.97 -2.88
N ALA A 228 18.62 4.24 -2.17
CA ALA A 228 18.67 4.17 -0.71
C ALA A 228 19.94 3.46 -0.20
N LEU A 229 20.38 2.40 -0.89
CA LEU A 229 21.64 1.69 -0.60
C LEU A 229 22.84 2.59 -0.78
N ALA A 230 22.89 3.35 -1.87
CA ALA A 230 23.98 4.29 -2.12
C ALA A 230 24.07 5.35 -1.02
N ALA A 231 22.94 5.87 -0.56
CA ALA A 231 22.88 6.85 0.53
C ALA A 231 23.24 6.26 1.91
N ALA A 232 22.95 4.97 2.15
CA ALA A 232 23.31 4.29 3.41
C ALA A 232 24.79 3.90 3.50
N GLY A 233 25.50 3.83 2.37
CA GLY A 233 26.93 3.51 2.29
C GLY A 233 27.87 4.71 2.39
N GLU A 234 27.33 5.94 2.47
CA GLU A 234 28.09 7.18 2.66
C GLU A 234 28.22 7.53 4.15
#